data_a9472992f4fc01fc7a46df28d00fe085
#
_entry.id   a9472992f4fc01fc7a46df28d00fe085
#
_cell.length_a   1.000
_cell.length_b   1.000
_cell.length_c   1.000
_cell.angle_alpha   90.00
_cell.angle_beta   90.00
_cell.angle_gamma   90.00
#
_symmetry.space_group_name_H-M   'P 1'
#
loop_
_entity.id
_entity.type
_entity.pdbx_description
1 polymer ?
#
loop_
_entity_poly.entity_id
_entity_poly.type
_entity_poly.pdbx_seq_one_letter_code
_entity_poly.pdbx_strand_id
1 'polypeptide(L)'
;MTSSESVASISVVLPCFNAAEFVESAVERLLGQAGPALEVVLVDDKSTDDTALIIARLAEAHSTVRAVLLPENGGVAAAREAAVAAASGDYIWFVDADDEWPDDAASALRDAAIAADADIVCAGATVVSEGQPERPVGNLPDGDLLTGAEGLDALLVGGITGHLWNKLFRRSLLGRIEFTRIRQHSDQAMVAQALVEADRVALLHRSVYTYKLRTGSIIRSGSRRADSLRELGEVMARCVARVDAAALRSPDYLYYRARYNTLSRLKDATSGAYSDTERRGLVKQVRSEMSFAQLGAIGRRGDVTRFGIYTLGWLSPRAYSVVLEKAGGRL
;
A
#
# COMPACT_ATOMS: atom_id res chain seq x y z
N MET A 1 33.22 23.74 18.22
CA MET A 1 32.56 22.48 18.58
C MET A 1 31.59 22.22 17.44
N THR A 2 31.98 21.47 16.42
CA THR A 2 31.10 21.02 15.34
C THR A 2 30.17 19.97 15.93
N SER A 3 28.90 20.33 16.10
CA SER A 3 27.87 19.34 16.35
C SER A 3 27.94 18.30 15.21
N SER A 4 28.30 17.06 15.52
CA SER A 4 28.07 15.97 14.58
C SER A 4 26.56 15.95 14.34
N GLU A 5 26.10 16.44 13.20
CA GLU A 5 24.74 16.21 12.75
C GLU A 5 24.57 14.69 12.73
N SER A 6 23.78 14.17 13.66
CA SER A 6 23.47 12.76 13.68
C SER A 6 22.71 12.47 12.38
N VAL A 7 23.31 11.69 11.52
CA VAL A 7 22.69 11.28 10.25
C VAL A 7 21.41 10.52 10.59
N ALA A 8 20.27 10.97 10.09
CA ALA A 8 18.99 10.33 10.36
C ALA A 8 19.03 8.83 10.03
N SER A 9 18.58 8.01 10.97
CA SER A 9 18.64 6.56 10.92
C SER A 9 17.36 5.95 10.32
N ILE A 10 17.49 4.81 9.66
CA ILE A 10 16.35 4.07 9.09
C ILE A 10 16.24 2.70 9.74
N SER A 11 15.05 2.34 10.18
CA SER A 11 14.67 0.96 10.43
C SER A 11 13.91 0.43 9.23
N VAL A 12 14.45 -0.62 8.61
CA VAL A 12 13.76 -1.36 7.54
C VAL A 12 12.93 -2.47 8.16
N VAL A 13 11.67 -2.54 7.82
CA VAL A 13 10.69 -3.44 8.42
C VAL A 13 10.25 -4.49 7.40
N LEU A 14 10.45 -5.78 7.73
CA LEU A 14 10.00 -6.93 6.95
C LEU A 14 9.01 -7.76 7.76
N PRO A 15 7.69 -7.66 7.49
CA PRO A 15 6.73 -8.64 7.96
C PRO A 15 6.90 -9.94 7.17
N CYS A 16 7.03 -11.07 7.87
CA CYS A 16 7.25 -12.39 7.29
C CYS A 16 6.15 -13.36 7.72
N PHE A 17 5.61 -14.09 6.75
CA PHE A 17 4.73 -15.23 6.99
C PHE A 17 4.98 -16.28 5.89
N ASN A 18 5.52 -17.45 6.27
CA ASN A 18 5.94 -18.50 5.35
C ASN A 18 6.86 -17.96 4.24
N ALA A 19 7.92 -17.28 4.64
CA ALA A 19 8.87 -16.59 3.77
C ALA A 19 10.29 -17.20 3.81
N ALA A 20 10.43 -18.46 4.26
CA ALA A 20 11.72 -19.12 4.43
C ALA A 20 12.61 -19.09 3.17
N GLU A 21 11.99 -19.14 1.98
CA GLU A 21 12.69 -19.08 0.70
C GLU A 21 13.35 -17.71 0.41
N PHE A 22 12.81 -16.61 0.99
CA PHE A 22 13.16 -15.26 0.57
C PHE A 22 13.90 -14.46 1.63
N VAL A 23 13.63 -14.70 2.92
CA VAL A 23 14.02 -13.80 4.01
C VAL A 23 15.55 -13.65 4.13
N GLU A 24 16.34 -14.71 3.93
CA GLU A 24 17.80 -14.64 4.01
C GLU A 24 18.39 -13.74 2.95
N SER A 25 18.03 -13.94 1.66
CA SER A 25 18.49 -13.11 0.56
C SER A 25 18.00 -11.66 0.64
N ALA A 26 16.81 -11.41 1.21
CA ALA A 26 16.31 -10.07 1.45
C ALA A 26 17.18 -9.33 2.49
N VAL A 27 17.52 -10.00 3.60
CA VAL A 27 18.39 -9.44 4.64
C VAL A 27 19.79 -9.16 4.11
N GLU A 28 20.39 -10.08 3.34
CA GLU A 28 21.70 -9.86 2.72
C GLU A 28 21.69 -8.60 1.83
N ARG A 29 20.66 -8.40 1.00
CA ARG A 29 20.53 -7.18 0.18
C ARG A 29 20.34 -5.92 1.02
N LEU A 30 19.64 -5.99 2.16
CA LEU A 30 19.50 -4.85 3.07
C LEU A 30 20.79 -4.49 3.77
N LEU A 31 21.55 -5.48 4.22
CA LEU A 31 22.86 -5.28 4.83
C LEU A 31 23.89 -4.75 3.82
N GLY A 32 23.70 -5.03 2.52
CA GLY A 32 24.50 -4.52 1.42
C GLY A 32 24.13 -3.12 0.93
N GLN A 33 23.10 -2.48 1.49
CA GLN A 33 22.69 -1.13 1.07
C GLN A 33 23.83 -0.11 1.27
N ALA A 34 24.02 0.75 0.27
CA ALA A 34 24.98 1.85 0.32
C ALA A 34 24.54 2.90 1.36
N GLY A 35 25.47 3.31 2.20
CA GLY A 35 25.22 4.35 3.21
C GLY A 35 25.41 3.87 4.64
N PRO A 36 24.84 4.55 5.65
CA PRO A 36 24.95 4.16 7.04
C PRO A 36 24.22 2.83 7.29
N ALA A 37 24.68 2.12 8.32
CA ALA A 37 24.06 0.86 8.72
C ALA A 37 22.55 1.04 8.99
N LEU A 38 21.76 0.13 8.41
CA LEU A 38 20.33 0.07 8.63
C LEU A 38 20.03 -0.81 9.85
N GLU A 39 19.04 -0.45 10.64
CA GLU A 39 18.38 -1.42 11.51
C GLU A 39 17.39 -2.22 10.65
N VAL A 40 17.44 -3.54 10.72
CA VAL A 40 16.50 -4.43 10.02
C VAL A 40 15.62 -5.12 11.07
N VAL A 41 14.32 -4.88 11.02
CA VAL A 41 13.36 -5.49 11.96
C VAL A 41 12.54 -6.55 11.23
N LEU A 42 12.82 -7.81 11.51
CA LEU A 42 12.14 -8.97 10.95
C LEU A 42 11.01 -9.38 11.90
N VAL A 43 9.79 -9.50 11.40
CA VAL A 43 8.65 -9.93 12.21
C VAL A 43 8.07 -11.21 11.64
N ASP A 44 8.17 -12.31 12.39
CA ASP A 44 7.49 -13.55 12.04
C ASP A 44 6.03 -13.52 12.55
N ASP A 45 5.08 -13.54 11.64
CA ASP A 45 3.64 -13.58 11.93
C ASP A 45 3.15 -15.02 12.16
N LYS A 46 3.88 -15.76 13.01
CA LYS A 46 3.57 -17.16 13.32
C LYS A 46 3.61 -18.08 12.09
N SER A 47 4.72 -18.09 11.39
CA SER A 47 4.97 -18.98 10.25
C SER A 47 4.90 -20.46 10.65
N THR A 48 4.57 -21.31 9.66
CA THR A 48 4.51 -22.76 9.80
C THR A 48 5.66 -23.48 9.11
N ASP A 49 6.51 -22.73 8.39
CA ASP A 49 7.76 -23.18 7.78
C ASP A 49 8.97 -22.75 8.64
N ASP A 50 10.18 -22.84 8.08
CA ASP A 50 11.42 -22.52 8.77
C ASP A 50 11.69 -21.01 8.93
N THR A 51 10.75 -20.12 8.57
CA THR A 51 10.93 -18.66 8.62
C THR A 51 11.40 -18.18 9.98
N ALA A 52 10.74 -18.61 11.08
CA ALA A 52 11.09 -18.18 12.43
C ALA A 52 12.52 -18.59 12.83
N LEU A 53 12.97 -19.79 12.42
CA LEU A 53 14.34 -20.29 12.70
C LEU A 53 15.38 -19.48 11.93
N ILE A 54 15.11 -19.14 10.67
CA ILE A 54 15.99 -18.33 9.85
C ILE A 54 16.11 -16.91 10.43
N ILE A 55 14.99 -16.29 10.80
CA ILE A 55 14.94 -14.95 11.42
C ILE A 55 15.76 -14.93 12.72
N ALA A 56 15.62 -15.93 13.60
CA ALA A 56 16.38 -16.02 14.83
C ALA A 56 17.90 -16.10 14.55
N ARG A 57 18.31 -16.98 13.64
CA ARG A 57 19.72 -17.13 13.22
C ARG A 57 20.29 -15.82 12.64
N LEU A 58 19.55 -15.10 11.83
CA LEU A 58 19.99 -13.82 11.24
C LEU A 58 20.17 -12.75 12.34
N ALA A 59 19.29 -12.69 13.31
CA ALA A 59 19.41 -11.77 14.44
C ALA A 59 20.59 -12.09 15.36
N GLU A 60 20.96 -13.38 15.50
CA GLU A 60 22.17 -13.80 16.23
C GLU A 60 23.45 -13.43 15.45
N ALA A 61 23.42 -13.56 14.11
CA ALA A 61 24.59 -13.32 13.26
C ALA A 61 24.89 -11.82 13.05
N HIS A 62 23.89 -10.95 13.11
CA HIS A 62 24.01 -9.53 12.74
C HIS A 62 23.42 -8.62 13.82
N SER A 63 24.24 -7.81 14.46
CA SER A 63 23.83 -6.90 15.55
C SER A 63 22.84 -5.82 15.13
N THR A 64 22.74 -5.53 13.84
CA THR A 64 21.78 -4.57 13.24
C THR A 64 20.45 -5.23 12.85
N VAL A 65 20.33 -6.56 13.00
CA VAL A 65 19.11 -7.30 12.71
C VAL A 65 18.38 -7.63 14.01
N ARG A 66 17.09 -7.32 14.07
CA ARG A 66 16.23 -7.61 15.23
C ARG A 66 15.12 -8.56 14.83
N ALA A 67 14.91 -9.61 15.61
CA ALA A 67 13.83 -10.58 15.46
C ALA A 67 12.67 -10.25 16.39
N VAL A 68 11.44 -10.30 15.87
CA VAL A 68 10.18 -10.25 16.62
C VAL A 68 9.34 -11.45 16.19
N LEU A 69 9.03 -12.36 17.12
CA LEU A 69 8.22 -13.54 16.86
C LEU A 69 6.85 -13.35 17.50
N LEU A 70 5.80 -13.29 16.69
CA LEU A 70 4.44 -13.13 17.21
C LEU A 70 3.91 -14.45 17.78
N PRO A 71 3.17 -14.42 18.89
CA PRO A 71 2.63 -15.64 19.53
C PRO A 71 1.52 -16.29 18.71
N GLU A 72 0.82 -15.52 17.89
CA GLU A 72 -0.27 -15.95 17.00
C GLU A 72 -0.21 -15.20 15.67
N ASN A 73 -0.83 -15.76 14.62
CA ASN A 73 -0.95 -15.08 13.33
C ASN A 73 -2.00 -13.96 13.42
N GLY A 74 -1.51 -12.72 13.40
CA GLY A 74 -2.33 -11.51 13.47
C GLY A 74 -2.53 -10.83 12.11
N GLY A 75 -1.91 -11.35 11.05
CA GLY A 75 -1.89 -10.78 9.72
C GLY A 75 -0.88 -9.63 9.59
N VAL A 76 -0.65 -9.21 8.34
CA VAL A 76 0.40 -8.25 7.99
C VAL A 76 0.30 -6.91 8.73
N ALA A 77 -0.91 -6.45 9.07
CA ALA A 77 -1.09 -5.21 9.85
C ALA A 77 -0.58 -5.36 11.28
N ALA A 78 -0.78 -6.54 11.91
CA ALA A 78 -0.24 -6.85 13.23
C ALA A 78 1.29 -6.90 13.23
N ALA A 79 1.84 -7.58 12.22
CA ALA A 79 3.28 -7.69 12.07
C ALA A 79 3.93 -6.31 11.86
N ARG A 80 3.32 -5.44 11.04
CA ARG A 80 3.80 -4.06 10.84
C ARG A 80 3.74 -3.21 12.11
N GLU A 81 2.66 -3.32 12.89
CA GLU A 81 2.53 -2.62 14.18
C GLU A 81 3.60 -3.06 15.16
N ALA A 82 3.82 -4.38 15.31
CA ALA A 82 4.87 -4.93 16.17
C ALA A 82 6.27 -4.49 15.70
N ALA A 83 6.50 -4.45 14.40
CA ALA A 83 7.75 -3.99 13.82
C ALA A 83 8.03 -2.51 14.11
N VAL A 84 7.05 -1.64 13.93
CA VAL A 84 7.18 -0.20 14.24
C VAL A 84 7.43 0.02 15.73
N ALA A 85 6.77 -0.75 16.59
CA ALA A 85 7.00 -0.71 18.04
C ALA A 85 8.42 -1.16 18.45
N ALA A 86 9.02 -2.09 17.70
CA ALA A 86 10.37 -2.59 17.95
C ALA A 86 11.47 -1.73 17.31
N ALA A 87 11.13 -0.93 16.31
CA ALA A 87 12.05 -0.09 15.54
C ALA A 87 12.60 1.08 16.36
N SER A 88 13.90 1.40 16.17
CA SER A 88 14.58 2.49 16.84
C SER A 88 14.95 3.67 15.93
N GLY A 89 14.99 3.47 14.61
CA GLY A 89 15.36 4.50 13.65
C GLY A 89 14.41 5.70 13.62
N ASP A 90 14.89 6.82 13.11
CA ASP A 90 14.12 8.05 12.95
C ASP A 90 13.03 7.90 11.89
N TYR A 91 13.32 7.07 10.88
CA TYR A 91 12.42 6.75 9.79
C TYR A 91 12.20 5.23 9.65
N ILE A 92 11.06 4.86 9.08
CA ILE A 92 10.66 3.49 8.81
C ILE A 92 10.48 3.28 7.30
N TRP A 93 11.12 2.24 6.77
CA TRP A 93 10.92 1.75 5.42
C TRP A 93 10.35 0.33 5.46
N PHE A 94 9.17 0.12 4.88
CA PHE A 94 8.55 -1.20 4.78
C PHE A 94 8.97 -1.86 3.47
N VAL A 95 9.39 -3.12 3.54
CA VAL A 95 9.72 -3.92 2.36
C VAL A 95 9.13 -5.33 2.47
N ASP A 96 8.89 -5.97 1.34
CA ASP A 96 8.44 -7.36 1.27
C ASP A 96 9.64 -8.26 0.88
N ALA A 97 9.80 -9.42 1.54
CA ALA A 97 11.00 -10.27 1.43
C ALA A 97 11.23 -10.81 0.01
N ASP A 98 10.17 -10.93 -0.79
CA ASP A 98 10.19 -11.49 -2.14
C ASP A 98 10.37 -10.45 -3.26
N ASP A 99 10.59 -9.17 -2.92
CA ASP A 99 10.81 -8.07 -3.85
C ASP A 99 12.28 -7.64 -3.96
N GLU A 100 12.56 -6.64 -4.79
CA GLU A 100 13.90 -6.08 -5.02
C GLU A 100 13.93 -4.56 -4.92
N TRP A 101 15.11 -4.01 -4.69
CA TRP A 101 15.39 -2.58 -4.63
C TRP A 101 16.84 -2.28 -5.04
N PRO A 102 17.13 -1.07 -5.56
CA PRO A 102 18.50 -0.61 -5.83
C PRO A 102 19.36 -0.56 -4.56
N ASP A 103 20.67 -0.73 -4.71
CA ASP A 103 21.63 -0.73 -3.59
C ASP A 103 21.71 0.61 -2.86
N ASP A 104 21.21 1.69 -3.44
CA ASP A 104 21.16 3.03 -2.85
C ASP A 104 19.74 3.50 -2.49
N ALA A 105 18.76 2.60 -2.49
CA ALA A 105 17.36 2.95 -2.24
C ALA A 105 17.16 3.61 -0.87
N ALA A 106 17.73 3.03 0.18
CA ALA A 106 17.61 3.54 1.54
C ALA A 106 18.26 4.93 1.70
N SER A 107 19.46 5.13 1.14
CA SER A 107 20.13 6.44 1.19
C SER A 107 19.38 7.49 0.39
N ALA A 108 18.86 7.17 -0.80
CA ALA A 108 18.08 8.09 -1.61
C ALA A 108 16.79 8.55 -0.91
N LEU A 109 16.07 7.62 -0.27
CA LEU A 109 14.87 7.93 0.52
C LEU A 109 15.20 8.82 1.72
N ARG A 110 16.27 8.49 2.47
CA ARG A 110 16.72 9.28 3.61
C ARG A 110 17.13 10.71 3.20
N ASP A 111 17.93 10.82 2.16
CA ASP A 111 18.46 12.12 1.72
C ASP A 111 17.32 13.04 1.27
N ALA A 112 16.30 12.49 0.59
CA ALA A 112 15.08 13.22 0.26
C ALA A 112 14.30 13.63 1.52
N ALA A 113 14.21 12.75 2.53
CA ALA A 113 13.54 13.06 3.80
C ALA A 113 14.23 14.20 4.55
N ILE A 114 15.57 14.18 4.62
CA ILE A 114 16.37 15.20 5.29
C ILE A 114 16.28 16.54 4.53
N ALA A 115 16.47 16.52 3.21
CA ALA A 115 16.47 17.73 2.38
C ALA A 115 15.16 18.52 2.47
N ALA A 116 14.03 17.80 2.59
CA ALA A 116 12.71 18.41 2.69
C ALA A 116 12.20 18.54 4.13
N ASP A 117 12.93 18.04 5.15
CA ASP A 117 12.41 17.79 6.50
C ASP A 117 11.04 17.10 6.45
N ALA A 118 10.94 16.04 5.66
CA ALA A 118 9.68 15.40 5.33
C ALA A 118 9.23 14.42 6.41
N ASP A 119 7.91 14.34 6.62
CA ASP A 119 7.28 13.30 7.43
C ASP A 119 7.10 12.02 6.63
N ILE A 120 6.88 12.16 5.31
CA ILE A 120 6.74 11.06 4.37
C ILE A 120 7.55 11.40 3.11
N VAL A 121 8.30 10.42 2.59
CA VAL A 121 8.82 10.46 1.22
C VAL A 121 8.00 9.48 0.39
N CYS A 122 7.47 9.93 -0.74
CA CYS A 122 6.83 9.09 -1.74
C CYS A 122 7.74 9.00 -2.96
N ALA A 123 8.18 7.80 -3.31
CA ALA A 123 9.08 7.57 -4.43
C ALA A 123 8.41 6.80 -5.57
N GLY A 124 9.06 6.80 -6.74
CA GLY A 124 8.70 5.93 -7.86
C GLY A 124 9.00 4.46 -7.55
N ALA A 125 8.37 3.57 -8.30
CA ALA A 125 8.65 2.15 -8.28
C ALA A 125 8.35 1.52 -9.64
N THR A 126 8.84 0.29 -9.83
CA THR A 126 8.65 -0.48 -11.05
C THR A 126 7.98 -1.81 -10.72
N VAL A 127 7.08 -2.27 -11.56
CA VAL A 127 6.53 -3.63 -11.49
C VAL A 127 7.14 -4.48 -12.61
N VAL A 128 7.60 -5.66 -12.22
CA VAL A 128 8.14 -6.67 -13.13
C VAL A 128 7.27 -7.91 -13.07
N SER A 129 6.92 -8.47 -14.23
CA SER A 129 6.26 -9.77 -14.31
C SER A 129 6.84 -10.56 -15.48
N GLU A 130 6.88 -11.87 -15.33
CA GLU A 130 7.47 -12.76 -16.33
C GLU A 130 6.86 -12.54 -17.72
N GLY A 131 7.71 -12.36 -18.73
CA GLY A 131 7.30 -12.17 -20.12
C GLY A 131 6.61 -10.84 -20.45
N GLN A 132 6.64 -9.87 -19.53
CA GLN A 132 6.08 -8.54 -19.75
C GLN A 132 7.18 -7.46 -19.58
N PRO A 133 7.09 -6.34 -20.33
CA PRO A 133 7.99 -5.21 -20.09
C PRO A 133 7.77 -4.63 -18.70
N GLU A 134 8.84 -4.09 -18.12
CA GLU A 134 8.76 -3.33 -16.88
C GLU A 134 7.81 -2.14 -17.01
N ARG A 135 7.09 -1.85 -15.95
CA ARG A 135 6.12 -0.75 -15.93
C ARG A 135 6.25 0.06 -14.65
N PRO A 136 6.16 1.40 -14.72
CA PRO A 136 6.11 2.23 -13.52
C PRO A 136 4.86 1.94 -12.71
N VAL A 137 4.96 2.10 -11.40
CA VAL A 137 3.86 1.99 -10.44
C VAL A 137 3.47 3.38 -9.97
N GLY A 138 2.26 3.80 -10.31
CA GLY A 138 1.79 5.15 -10.04
C GLY A 138 2.41 6.19 -10.99
N ASN A 139 2.01 7.43 -10.79
CA ASN A 139 2.55 8.58 -11.50
C ASN A 139 2.53 9.74 -10.51
N LEU A 140 3.66 9.96 -9.83
CA LEU A 140 3.78 11.02 -8.85
C LEU A 140 3.36 12.37 -9.44
N PRO A 141 2.67 13.22 -8.68
CA PRO A 141 2.39 14.60 -9.09
C PRO A 141 3.67 15.36 -9.44
N ASP A 142 3.56 16.42 -10.24
CA ASP A 142 4.66 17.33 -10.49
C ASP A 142 5.09 18.06 -9.21
N GLY A 143 6.35 18.49 -9.16
CA GLY A 143 6.95 19.15 -8.00
C GLY A 143 7.62 18.17 -7.03
N ASP A 144 8.22 18.71 -5.97
CA ASP A 144 9.06 17.95 -5.04
C ASP A 144 8.46 17.85 -3.63
N LEU A 145 7.44 18.65 -3.33
CA LEU A 145 6.86 18.74 -1.98
C LEU A 145 5.37 18.99 -2.02
N LEU A 146 4.63 18.27 -1.18
CA LEU A 146 3.21 18.45 -0.92
C LEU A 146 2.97 18.62 0.59
N THR A 147 1.82 19.19 0.94
CA THR A 147 1.22 19.01 2.28
C THR A 147 0.60 17.62 2.39
N GLY A 148 0.32 17.17 3.60
CA GLY A 148 -0.38 15.90 3.81
C GLY A 148 -1.77 15.87 3.15
N ALA A 149 -2.50 16.99 3.17
CA ALA A 149 -3.81 17.12 2.51
C ALA A 149 -3.69 16.96 0.98
N GLU A 150 -2.73 17.64 0.33
CA GLU A 150 -2.46 17.48 -1.10
C GLU A 150 -2.00 16.04 -1.43
N GLY A 151 -1.23 15.42 -0.53
CA GLY A 151 -0.85 14.01 -0.65
C GLY A 151 -2.06 13.08 -0.59
N LEU A 152 -3.04 13.36 0.28
CA LEU A 152 -4.28 12.60 0.34
C LEU A 152 -5.10 12.76 -0.95
N ASP A 153 -5.21 13.98 -1.49
CA ASP A 153 -5.87 14.22 -2.76
C ASP A 153 -5.17 13.46 -3.90
N ALA A 154 -3.82 13.47 -3.93
CA ALA A 154 -3.05 12.69 -4.89
C ALA A 154 -3.29 11.17 -4.75
N LEU A 155 -3.45 10.65 -3.53
CA LEU A 155 -3.81 9.25 -3.28
C LEU A 155 -5.22 8.91 -3.82
N LEU A 156 -6.19 9.80 -3.65
CA LEU A 156 -7.57 9.61 -4.14
C LEU A 156 -7.61 9.42 -5.66
N VAL A 157 -6.72 10.07 -6.38
CA VAL A 157 -6.70 10.04 -7.85
C VAL A 157 -5.66 9.09 -8.43
N GLY A 158 -4.82 8.48 -7.58
CA GLY A 158 -3.81 7.49 -7.97
C GLY A 158 -2.47 8.09 -8.40
N GLY A 159 -2.21 9.35 -8.10
CA GLY A 159 -0.89 9.97 -8.21
C GLY A 159 0.07 9.38 -7.18
N ILE A 160 -0.28 9.42 -5.90
CA ILE A 160 0.39 8.62 -4.87
C ILE A 160 -0.27 7.25 -4.78
N THR A 161 0.51 6.19 -4.68
CA THR A 161 0.01 4.82 -4.53
C THR A 161 -0.28 4.48 -3.07
N GLY A 162 -1.15 3.49 -2.82
CA GLY A 162 -1.41 2.96 -1.48
C GLY A 162 -0.35 1.98 -0.97
N HIS A 163 0.73 1.73 -1.71
CA HIS A 163 1.80 0.82 -1.30
C HIS A 163 2.72 1.47 -0.28
N LEU A 164 3.23 0.68 0.68
CA LEU A 164 4.17 1.14 1.71
C LEU A 164 5.62 1.11 1.23
N TRP A 165 5.99 0.13 0.42
CA TRP A 165 7.36 -0.19 0.06
C TRP A 165 8.08 0.87 -0.80
N ASN A 166 7.38 1.76 -1.47
CA ASN A 166 7.95 2.92 -2.16
C ASN A 166 7.86 4.21 -1.34
N LYS A 167 7.79 4.08 -0.02
CA LYS A 167 7.68 5.22 0.89
C LYS A 167 8.60 5.08 2.09
N LEU A 168 9.07 6.22 2.58
CA LEU A 168 9.75 6.33 3.86
C LEU A 168 8.88 7.18 4.80
N PHE A 169 8.70 6.74 6.03
CA PHE A 169 7.83 7.39 7.01
C PHE A 169 8.64 7.82 8.23
N ARG A 170 8.47 9.04 8.70
CA ARG A 170 8.99 9.46 10.00
C ARG A 170 8.36 8.57 11.09
N ARG A 171 9.17 7.92 11.93
CA ARG A 171 8.68 6.94 12.91
C ARG A 171 7.65 7.54 13.89
N SER A 172 7.86 8.79 14.33
CA SER A 172 6.93 9.47 15.24
C SER A 172 5.54 9.70 14.60
N LEU A 173 5.44 9.82 13.29
CA LEU A 173 4.18 9.92 12.57
C LEU A 173 3.40 8.60 12.65
N LEU A 174 4.08 7.46 12.50
CA LEU A 174 3.43 6.14 12.59
C LEU A 174 2.88 5.82 13.98
N GLY A 175 3.40 6.46 15.02
CA GLY A 175 2.84 6.37 16.37
C GLY A 175 1.49 7.09 16.56
N ARG A 176 1.03 7.87 15.57
CA ARG A 176 -0.24 8.61 15.61
C ARG A 176 -1.35 7.98 14.76
N ILE A 177 -1.05 6.92 14.02
CA ILE A 177 -2.01 6.24 13.16
C ILE A 177 -2.48 4.91 13.77
N GLU A 178 -3.61 4.43 13.28
CA GLU A 178 -4.13 3.11 13.62
C GLU A 178 -3.68 2.06 12.57
N PHE A 179 -3.13 0.95 13.03
CA PHE A 179 -2.82 -0.20 12.17
C PHE A 179 -4.11 -1.01 11.92
N THR A 180 -4.96 -0.49 11.05
CA THR A 180 -6.29 -1.07 10.78
C THR A 180 -6.18 -2.51 10.29
N ARG A 181 -6.85 -3.45 10.96
CA ARG A 181 -6.80 -4.90 10.70
C ARG A 181 -7.67 -5.30 9.50
N ILE A 182 -7.48 -4.64 8.36
CA ILE A 182 -8.13 -5.01 7.11
C ILE A 182 -7.33 -6.14 6.48
N ARG A 183 -7.99 -7.23 6.13
CA ARG A 183 -7.33 -8.42 5.57
C ARG A 183 -6.54 -8.13 4.29
N GLN A 184 -7.04 -7.23 3.44
CA GLN A 184 -6.36 -6.76 2.22
C GLN A 184 -6.50 -5.24 2.13
N HIS A 185 -5.52 -4.57 1.52
CA HIS A 185 -5.47 -3.10 1.42
C HIS A 185 -5.20 -2.36 2.75
N SER A 186 -4.65 -3.05 3.78
CA SER A 186 -4.22 -2.41 5.03
C SER A 186 -3.10 -1.40 4.79
N ASP A 187 -2.27 -1.59 3.78
CA ASP A 187 -1.24 -0.67 3.31
C ASP A 187 -1.83 0.67 2.86
N GLN A 188 -2.84 0.65 2.00
CA GLN A 188 -3.52 1.88 1.57
C GLN A 188 -4.20 2.61 2.73
N ALA A 189 -4.78 1.88 3.68
CA ALA A 189 -5.36 2.45 4.89
C ALA A 189 -4.29 3.16 5.74
N MET A 190 -3.10 2.55 5.91
CA MET A 190 -1.97 3.15 6.60
C MET A 190 -1.46 4.41 5.89
N VAL A 191 -1.28 4.36 4.57
CA VAL A 191 -0.84 5.52 3.78
C VAL A 191 -1.81 6.68 3.92
N ALA A 192 -3.12 6.43 3.81
CA ALA A 192 -4.13 7.47 3.95
C ALA A 192 -4.09 8.13 5.34
N GLN A 193 -4.01 7.33 6.41
CA GLN A 193 -3.93 7.85 7.78
C GLN A 193 -2.62 8.61 8.02
N ALA A 194 -1.49 8.10 7.49
CA ALA A 194 -0.21 8.77 7.59
C ALA A 194 -0.22 10.13 6.87
N LEU A 195 -0.84 10.24 5.69
CA LEU A 195 -1.00 11.51 4.97
C LEU A 195 -1.83 12.54 5.74
N VAL A 196 -2.85 12.10 6.48
CA VAL A 196 -3.65 13.00 7.35
C VAL A 196 -2.84 13.57 8.51
N GLU A 197 -1.84 12.82 9.00
CA GLU A 197 -0.97 13.22 10.11
C GLU A 197 0.28 13.99 9.66
N ALA A 198 0.60 13.98 8.36
CA ALA A 198 1.81 14.57 7.81
C ALA A 198 1.63 16.07 7.54
N ASP A 199 2.65 16.86 7.87
CA ASP A 199 2.76 18.25 7.44
C ASP A 199 3.46 18.36 6.09
N ARG A 200 4.49 17.51 5.85
CA ARG A 200 5.39 17.60 4.70
C ARG A 200 5.58 16.24 4.04
N VAL A 201 5.25 16.16 2.75
CA VAL A 201 5.35 14.95 1.92
C VAL A 201 6.29 15.23 0.76
N ALA A 202 7.51 14.69 0.79
CA ALA A 202 8.47 14.83 -0.30
C ALA A 202 8.16 13.84 -1.43
N LEU A 203 8.38 14.27 -2.67
CA LEU A 203 8.24 13.44 -3.86
C LEU A 203 9.62 13.14 -4.44
N LEU A 204 9.99 11.88 -4.55
CA LEU A 204 11.25 11.43 -5.12
C LEU A 204 10.99 10.79 -6.49
N HIS A 205 11.25 11.55 -7.56
CA HIS A 205 10.98 11.14 -8.95
C HIS A 205 12.01 10.14 -9.50
N ARG A 206 12.28 9.08 -8.71
CA ARG A 206 13.07 7.93 -9.17
C ARG A 206 12.49 6.63 -8.61
N SER A 207 12.75 5.51 -9.29
CA SER A 207 12.37 4.19 -8.78
C SER A 207 13.33 3.77 -7.66
N VAL A 208 12.77 3.43 -6.50
CA VAL A 208 13.48 2.89 -5.33
C VAL A 208 13.09 1.47 -5.01
N TYR A 209 12.16 0.89 -5.77
CA TYR A 209 11.60 -0.43 -5.49
C TYR A 209 11.14 -1.15 -6.76
N THR A 210 11.38 -2.44 -6.82
CA THR A 210 10.95 -3.32 -7.91
C THR A 210 10.01 -4.40 -7.37
N TYR A 211 8.72 -4.23 -7.61
CA TYR A 211 7.69 -5.17 -7.21
C TYR A 211 7.63 -6.35 -8.21
N LYS A 212 7.84 -7.58 -7.72
CA LYS A 212 7.84 -8.80 -8.53
C LYS A 212 6.47 -9.50 -8.50
N LEU A 213 5.74 -9.42 -9.61
CA LEU A 213 4.49 -10.17 -9.78
C LEU A 213 4.76 -11.64 -10.09
N ARG A 214 4.61 -12.50 -9.09
CA ARG A 214 4.80 -13.96 -9.22
C ARG A 214 3.47 -14.68 -9.41
N THR A 215 3.55 -15.89 -10.00
CA THR A 215 2.42 -16.84 -10.04
C THR A 215 2.16 -17.32 -8.61
N GLY A 216 0.96 -17.07 -8.07
CA GLY A 216 0.62 -17.42 -6.68
C GLY A 216 0.58 -16.23 -5.69
N SER A 217 0.93 -15.02 -6.12
CA SER A 217 0.80 -13.82 -5.27
C SER A 217 -0.65 -13.64 -4.79
N ILE A 218 -0.82 -13.15 -3.56
CA ILE A 218 -2.13 -12.91 -2.90
C ILE A 218 -3.07 -12.08 -3.78
N ILE A 219 -2.54 -11.20 -4.63
CA ILE A 219 -3.31 -10.37 -5.57
C ILE A 219 -4.00 -11.21 -6.65
N ARG A 220 -3.44 -12.37 -7.01
CA ARG A 220 -4.00 -13.30 -8.02
C ARG A 220 -4.86 -14.40 -7.42
N SER A 221 -4.81 -14.65 -6.12
CA SER A 221 -5.70 -15.59 -5.47
C SER A 221 -7.13 -15.04 -5.57
N GLY A 222 -8.10 -15.86 -6.00
CA GLY A 222 -9.53 -15.51 -6.11
C GLY A 222 -10.17 -15.22 -4.74
N SER A 223 -9.53 -14.36 -3.95
CA SER A 223 -9.90 -14.05 -2.57
C SER A 223 -11.05 -13.04 -2.53
N ARG A 224 -11.96 -13.26 -1.60
CA ARG A 224 -13.11 -12.39 -1.29
C ARG A 224 -12.62 -11.04 -0.78
N ARG A 225 -12.63 -10.01 -1.63
CA ARG A 225 -12.09 -8.67 -1.34
C ARG A 225 -13.13 -7.62 -1.00
N ALA A 226 -14.41 -7.90 -1.28
CA ALA A 226 -15.47 -6.90 -1.17
C ALA A 226 -15.60 -6.30 0.23
N ASP A 227 -15.43 -7.12 1.29
CA ASP A 227 -15.48 -6.63 2.68
C ASP A 227 -14.29 -5.75 2.99
N SER A 228 -13.07 -6.18 2.65
CA SER A 228 -11.85 -5.36 2.82
C SER A 228 -11.93 -4.04 2.07
N LEU A 229 -12.48 -4.03 0.85
CA LEU A 229 -12.70 -2.80 0.08
C LEU A 229 -13.76 -1.89 0.71
N ARG A 230 -14.79 -2.45 1.33
CA ARG A 230 -15.79 -1.67 2.09
C ARG A 230 -15.13 -1.01 3.30
N GLU A 231 -14.39 -1.78 4.10
CA GLU A 231 -13.67 -1.30 5.28
C GLU A 231 -12.64 -0.22 4.91
N LEU A 232 -11.86 -0.45 3.84
CA LEU A 232 -10.97 0.58 3.29
C LEU A 232 -11.74 1.85 2.93
N GLY A 233 -12.91 1.72 2.27
CA GLY A 233 -13.76 2.86 1.93
C GLY A 233 -14.20 3.68 3.14
N GLU A 234 -14.45 3.02 4.28
CA GLU A 234 -14.77 3.66 5.56
C GLU A 234 -13.56 4.40 6.16
N VAL A 235 -12.36 3.78 6.12
CA VAL A 235 -11.12 4.46 6.55
C VAL A 235 -10.87 5.69 5.69
N MET A 236 -10.93 5.56 4.36
CA MET A 236 -10.74 6.69 3.45
C MET A 236 -11.74 7.82 3.69
N ALA A 237 -13.01 7.49 3.96
CA ALA A 237 -14.02 8.50 4.30
C ALA A 237 -13.65 9.26 5.59
N ARG A 238 -13.20 8.55 6.63
CA ARG A 238 -12.73 9.19 7.87
C ARG A 238 -11.52 10.09 7.64
N CYS A 239 -10.53 9.62 6.84
CA CYS A 239 -9.35 10.40 6.51
C CYS A 239 -9.71 11.69 5.78
N VAL A 240 -10.53 11.62 4.73
CA VAL A 240 -10.99 12.79 3.98
C VAL A 240 -11.80 13.75 4.87
N ALA A 241 -12.73 13.24 5.68
CA ALA A 241 -13.52 14.06 6.57
C ALA A 241 -12.70 14.77 7.66
N ARG A 242 -11.59 14.15 8.08
CA ARG A 242 -10.69 14.74 9.09
C ARG A 242 -9.90 15.93 8.54
N VAL A 243 -9.56 15.91 7.25
CA VAL A 243 -8.92 17.05 6.57
C VAL A 243 -9.96 18.11 6.23
N ASP A 244 -11.01 17.72 5.54
CA ASP A 244 -12.16 18.58 5.21
C ASP A 244 -13.43 17.75 5.01
N ALA A 245 -14.41 17.89 5.88
CA ALA A 245 -15.68 17.16 5.77
C ALA A 245 -16.46 17.50 4.49
N ALA A 246 -16.27 18.69 3.89
CA ALA A 246 -16.88 19.05 2.62
C ALA A 246 -16.26 18.28 1.44
N ALA A 247 -15.00 17.88 1.56
CA ALA A 247 -14.28 17.11 0.54
C ALA A 247 -14.87 15.72 0.29
N LEU A 248 -15.72 15.19 1.18
CA LEU A 248 -16.52 13.98 0.91
C LEU A 248 -17.47 14.11 -0.29
N ARG A 249 -17.73 15.33 -0.75
CA ARG A 249 -18.51 15.64 -1.96
C ARG A 249 -17.65 16.12 -3.11
N SER A 250 -16.33 16.18 -2.93
CA SER A 250 -15.40 16.61 -3.99
C SER A 250 -15.43 15.65 -5.18
N PRO A 251 -15.16 16.14 -6.40
CA PRO A 251 -15.03 15.27 -7.58
C PRO A 251 -13.98 14.17 -7.41
N ASP A 252 -12.89 14.43 -6.70
CA ASP A 252 -11.78 13.51 -6.50
C ASP A 252 -12.14 12.38 -5.56
N TYR A 253 -12.78 12.68 -4.44
CA TYR A 253 -13.29 11.64 -3.53
C TYR A 253 -14.41 10.81 -4.17
N LEU A 254 -15.33 11.44 -4.90
CA LEU A 254 -16.39 10.72 -5.62
C LEU A 254 -15.82 9.82 -6.72
N TYR A 255 -14.75 10.26 -7.42
CA TYR A 255 -14.01 9.44 -8.38
C TYR A 255 -13.32 8.26 -7.69
N TYR A 256 -12.63 8.49 -6.57
CA TYR A 256 -12.05 7.43 -5.74
C TYR A 256 -13.10 6.38 -5.38
N ARG A 257 -14.22 6.81 -4.82
CA ARG A 257 -15.32 5.91 -4.45
C ARG A 257 -15.84 5.11 -5.63
N ALA A 258 -16.05 5.73 -6.76
CA ALA A 258 -16.52 5.05 -7.96
C ALA A 258 -15.50 4.00 -8.45
N ARG A 259 -14.22 4.40 -8.58
CA ARG A 259 -13.16 3.58 -9.17
C ARG A 259 -12.68 2.48 -8.23
N TYR A 260 -12.19 2.86 -7.06
CA TYR A 260 -11.46 1.97 -6.16
C TYR A 260 -12.35 1.22 -5.17
N ASN A 261 -13.55 1.72 -4.90
CA ASN A 261 -14.49 1.05 -4.01
C ASN A 261 -15.63 0.39 -4.79
N THR A 262 -16.51 1.17 -5.41
CA THR A 262 -17.73 0.66 -6.05
C THR A 262 -17.44 -0.33 -7.18
N LEU A 263 -16.64 0.06 -8.19
CA LEU A 263 -16.31 -0.80 -9.32
C LEU A 263 -15.45 -2.00 -8.91
N SER A 264 -14.51 -1.84 -7.98
CA SER A 264 -13.68 -2.95 -7.50
C SER A 264 -14.50 -3.99 -6.73
N ARG A 265 -15.44 -3.56 -5.89
CA ARG A 265 -16.38 -4.46 -5.19
C ARG A 265 -17.33 -5.16 -6.17
N LEU A 266 -17.83 -4.44 -7.16
CA LEU A 266 -18.70 -5.02 -8.19
C LEU A 266 -17.95 -6.07 -9.03
N LYS A 267 -16.69 -5.78 -9.39
CA LYS A 267 -15.81 -6.73 -10.08
C LYS A 267 -15.54 -7.96 -9.21
N ASP A 268 -15.22 -7.77 -7.95
CA ASP A 268 -14.98 -8.88 -7.01
C ASP A 268 -16.23 -9.75 -6.82
N ALA A 269 -17.42 -9.16 -6.75
CA ALA A 269 -18.68 -9.86 -6.68
C ALA A 269 -18.96 -10.78 -7.88
N THR A 270 -18.36 -10.50 -9.04
CA THR A 270 -18.47 -11.34 -10.24
C THR A 270 -17.41 -12.45 -10.32
N SER A 271 -16.44 -12.46 -9.38
CA SER A 271 -15.47 -13.55 -9.26
C SER A 271 -16.16 -14.84 -8.78
N GLY A 272 -15.58 -16.01 -9.08
CA GLY A 272 -16.09 -17.30 -8.62
C GLY A 272 -15.99 -17.55 -7.10
N ALA A 273 -15.58 -16.53 -6.32
CA ALA A 273 -15.34 -16.65 -4.87
C ALA A 273 -16.60 -16.63 -4.00
N TYR A 274 -17.76 -16.28 -4.57
CA TYR A 274 -19.03 -16.11 -3.86
C TYR A 274 -20.09 -17.08 -4.34
N SER A 275 -20.91 -17.60 -3.42
CA SER A 275 -22.15 -18.31 -3.76
C SER A 275 -23.13 -17.37 -4.47
N ASP A 276 -24.09 -17.94 -5.19
CA ASP A 276 -25.09 -17.15 -5.93
C ASP A 276 -25.91 -16.23 -5.04
N THR A 277 -26.17 -16.63 -3.81
CA THR A 277 -26.93 -15.81 -2.85
C THR A 277 -26.08 -14.64 -2.32
N GLU A 278 -24.83 -14.89 -1.93
CA GLU A 278 -23.88 -13.87 -1.49
C GLU A 278 -23.63 -12.86 -2.61
N ARG A 279 -23.37 -13.35 -3.83
CA ARG A 279 -23.17 -12.51 -5.00
C ARG A 279 -24.35 -11.56 -5.25
N ARG A 280 -25.58 -12.07 -5.22
CA ARG A 280 -26.79 -11.24 -5.40
C ARG A 280 -26.93 -10.19 -4.30
N GLY A 281 -26.67 -10.56 -3.06
CA GLY A 281 -26.67 -9.64 -1.91
C GLY A 281 -25.64 -8.52 -2.08
N LEU A 282 -24.41 -8.89 -2.38
CA LEU A 282 -23.29 -7.94 -2.57
C LEU A 282 -23.54 -7.00 -3.76
N VAL A 283 -23.95 -7.52 -4.90
CA VAL A 283 -24.29 -6.69 -6.07
C VAL A 283 -25.42 -5.71 -5.76
N LYS A 284 -26.46 -6.15 -5.02
CA LYS A 284 -27.57 -5.28 -4.59
C LYS A 284 -27.05 -4.16 -3.69
N GLN A 285 -26.20 -4.49 -2.72
CA GLN A 285 -25.60 -3.53 -1.80
C GLN A 285 -24.75 -2.50 -2.57
N VAL A 286 -23.81 -2.96 -3.40
CA VAL A 286 -22.94 -2.05 -4.18
C VAL A 286 -23.75 -1.11 -5.06
N ARG A 287 -24.80 -1.64 -5.72
CA ARG A 287 -25.67 -0.81 -6.57
C ARG A 287 -26.45 0.25 -5.80
N SER A 288 -26.83 -0.02 -4.57
CA SER A 288 -27.52 0.99 -3.74
C SER A 288 -26.61 2.15 -3.31
N GLU A 289 -25.28 1.95 -3.40
CA GLU A 289 -24.26 2.98 -3.12
C GLU A 289 -23.88 3.80 -4.38
N MET A 290 -24.30 3.36 -5.57
CA MET A 290 -24.01 4.06 -6.83
C MET A 290 -24.85 5.33 -6.96
N SER A 291 -24.27 6.39 -7.57
CA SER A 291 -24.94 7.68 -7.69
C SER A 291 -24.55 8.43 -8.98
N PHE A 292 -25.41 9.34 -9.40
CA PHE A 292 -25.12 10.27 -10.50
C PHE A 292 -23.93 11.19 -10.20
N ALA A 293 -23.68 11.52 -8.92
CA ALA A 293 -22.53 12.31 -8.52
C ALA A 293 -21.21 11.57 -8.81
N GLN A 294 -21.12 10.28 -8.49
CA GLN A 294 -19.98 9.43 -8.84
C GLN A 294 -19.82 9.31 -10.37
N LEU A 295 -20.90 9.09 -11.11
CA LEU A 295 -20.86 9.02 -12.57
C LEU A 295 -20.38 10.34 -13.17
N GLY A 296 -20.86 11.48 -12.67
CA GLY A 296 -20.39 12.81 -13.05
C GLY A 296 -18.90 13.03 -12.74
N ALA A 297 -18.41 12.54 -11.62
CA ALA A 297 -16.99 12.61 -11.27
C ALA A 297 -16.10 11.81 -12.25
N ILE A 298 -16.54 10.62 -12.68
CA ILE A 298 -15.86 9.84 -13.72
C ILE A 298 -15.85 10.62 -15.05
N GLY A 299 -16.99 11.18 -15.45
CA GLY A 299 -17.12 11.94 -16.69
C GLY A 299 -16.21 13.17 -16.74
N ARG A 300 -16.09 13.93 -15.65
CA ARG A 300 -15.20 15.11 -15.55
C ARG A 300 -13.73 14.79 -15.79
N ARG A 301 -13.29 13.54 -15.51
CA ARG A 301 -11.93 13.07 -15.76
C ARG A 301 -11.73 12.50 -17.17
N GLY A 302 -12.75 12.48 -18.01
CA GLY A 302 -12.68 11.92 -19.35
C GLY A 302 -12.45 10.40 -19.36
N ASP A 303 -12.72 9.70 -18.25
CA ASP A 303 -12.53 8.27 -18.14
C ASP A 303 -13.70 7.50 -18.78
N VAL A 304 -13.76 7.54 -20.12
CA VAL A 304 -14.85 6.97 -20.91
C VAL A 304 -15.05 5.48 -20.62
N THR A 305 -13.96 4.75 -20.45
CA THR A 305 -14.02 3.31 -20.16
C THR A 305 -14.75 3.05 -18.85
N ARG A 306 -14.34 3.72 -17.76
CA ARG A 306 -14.99 3.54 -16.45
C ARG A 306 -16.39 4.13 -16.42
N PHE A 307 -16.65 5.19 -17.18
CA PHE A 307 -18.01 5.73 -17.33
C PHE A 307 -18.97 4.67 -17.90
N GLY A 308 -18.55 4.02 -18.98
CA GLY A 308 -19.34 2.94 -19.61
C GLY A 308 -19.53 1.73 -18.67
N ILE A 309 -18.45 1.28 -18.01
CA ILE A 309 -18.49 0.14 -17.08
C ILE A 309 -19.36 0.45 -15.86
N TYR A 310 -19.25 1.65 -15.30
CA TYR A 310 -20.06 2.08 -14.17
C TYR A 310 -21.54 2.11 -14.52
N THR A 311 -21.88 2.75 -15.65
CA THR A 311 -23.26 2.82 -16.16
C THR A 311 -23.83 1.41 -16.40
N LEU A 312 -23.05 0.53 -17.04
CA LEU A 312 -23.45 -0.85 -17.30
C LEU A 312 -23.69 -1.63 -16.00
N GLY A 313 -22.79 -1.53 -15.03
CA GLY A 313 -22.92 -2.19 -13.74
C GLY A 313 -24.14 -1.70 -12.94
N TRP A 314 -24.46 -0.41 -13.06
CA TRP A 314 -25.62 0.18 -12.41
C TRP A 314 -26.94 -0.26 -13.05
N LEU A 315 -27.02 -0.26 -14.39
CA LEU A 315 -28.24 -0.61 -15.12
C LEU A 315 -28.47 -2.12 -15.21
N SER A 316 -27.43 -2.88 -15.55
CA SER A 316 -27.52 -4.33 -15.81
C SER A 316 -26.31 -5.10 -15.31
N PRO A 317 -26.33 -5.63 -14.05
CA PRO A 317 -25.23 -6.45 -13.53
C PRO A 317 -24.93 -7.70 -14.39
N ARG A 318 -25.93 -8.25 -15.08
CA ARG A 318 -25.72 -9.40 -15.99
C ARG A 318 -24.90 -9.00 -17.21
N ALA A 319 -25.23 -7.89 -17.85
CA ALA A 319 -24.44 -7.37 -18.98
C ALA A 319 -23.03 -6.99 -18.54
N TYR A 320 -22.86 -6.41 -17.35
CA TYR A 320 -21.58 -6.12 -16.74
C TYR A 320 -20.71 -7.38 -16.59
N SER A 321 -21.26 -8.48 -16.03
CA SER A 321 -20.52 -9.75 -15.88
C SER A 321 -20.06 -10.31 -17.23
N VAL A 322 -20.91 -10.28 -18.25
CA VAL A 322 -20.57 -10.75 -19.60
C VAL A 322 -19.43 -9.93 -20.22
N VAL A 323 -19.47 -8.60 -20.04
CA VAL A 323 -18.40 -7.71 -20.56
C VAL A 323 -17.08 -7.99 -19.83
N LEU A 324 -17.10 -8.17 -18.52
CA LEU A 324 -15.88 -8.50 -17.75
C LEU A 324 -15.27 -9.84 -18.13
N GLU A 325 -16.09 -10.87 -18.32
CA GLU A 325 -15.63 -12.19 -18.77
C GLU A 325 -14.94 -12.10 -20.14
N LYS A 326 -15.56 -11.41 -21.11
CA LYS A 326 -14.98 -11.22 -22.44
C LYS A 326 -13.70 -10.38 -22.44
N ALA A 327 -13.56 -9.45 -21.50
CA ALA A 327 -12.37 -8.64 -21.34
C ALA A 327 -11.24 -9.34 -20.53
N GLY A 328 -11.42 -10.63 -20.16
CA GLY A 328 -10.44 -11.39 -19.39
C GLY A 328 -10.13 -10.75 -18.02
N GLY A 329 -11.08 -10.05 -17.43
CA GLY A 329 -10.91 -9.37 -16.14
C GLY A 329 -9.98 -8.15 -16.16
N ARG A 330 -9.58 -7.65 -17.32
CA ARG A 330 -8.62 -6.53 -17.49
C ARG A 330 -9.25 -5.13 -17.36
N LEU A 331 -10.55 -5.03 -17.19
CA LEU A 331 -11.28 -3.75 -17.08
C LEU A 331 -11.36 -3.26 -15.63
#